data_5cc38c23f10641073e11ce59da177ae7
#
_entry.id   5cc38c23f10641073e11ce59da177ae7
#
_cell.length_a   1.000
_cell.length_b   1.000
_cell.length_c   1.000
_cell.angle_alpha   90.00
_cell.angle_beta   90.00
_cell.angle_gamma   90.00
#
_symmetry.space_group_name_H-M   'P 1'
#
loop_
_entity.id
_entity.type
_entity.pdbx_description
1 polymer ?
#
loop_
_entity_poly.entity_id
_entity_poly.type
_entity_poly.pdbx_seq_one_letter_code
_entity_poly.pdbx_strand_id
1 'polypeptide(L)'
;MKILVAGGDGFLGSHMVDRLVADGHAVTVLDRFPDNRARHLGHLEGRVRLVSGDRAARETAAEALKGQDVVYDFVCATNPAVSWNDIPLEIEQNLLPAIQFFELAAEAGVRKLVFVSSGGTVYGPAEGAVDETRVPQPVNPYGIVKLACEHFLRHFRAKRGLAYDVYRVANAYGPRQSVTSAQGVVAVWMRQILDGEILQVRGDEKTVRDYVFVGDIARLMTHSLRDLSSSDTYNLGTGRGTSIVDLLDIFRRVVEVPFRFERKPRQPSDAVVSTLDSRKLLQHYPGFRFADLDEKMRETWQDFRARHRRAEDPKP
;
A
#
# COMPACT_ATOMS: atom_id res chain seq x y z
N MET A 1 9.67 -9.99 -18.38
CA MET A 1 9.01 -8.74 -18.78
C MET A 1 9.82 -7.58 -18.25
N LYS A 2 9.68 -6.39 -18.85
CA LYS A 2 10.21 -5.13 -18.32
C LYS A 2 9.12 -4.45 -17.49
N ILE A 3 9.35 -4.22 -16.22
CA ILE A 3 8.33 -3.77 -15.28
C ILE A 3 8.81 -2.52 -14.55
N LEU A 4 8.02 -1.45 -14.60
CA LEU A 4 8.23 -0.25 -13.81
C LEU A 4 7.45 -0.36 -12.48
N VAL A 5 8.12 -0.06 -11.38
CA VAL A 5 7.50 0.12 -10.07
C VAL A 5 7.67 1.58 -9.65
N ALA A 6 6.61 2.38 -9.77
CA ALA A 6 6.58 3.74 -9.26
C ALA A 6 6.26 3.72 -7.76
N GLY A 7 7.05 4.43 -6.96
CA GLY A 7 7.04 4.32 -5.50
C GLY A 7 7.70 3.03 -5.00
N GLY A 8 8.66 2.50 -5.77
CA GLY A 8 9.26 1.19 -5.53
C GLY A 8 10.24 1.13 -4.35
N ASP A 9 10.70 2.27 -3.81
CA ASP A 9 11.49 2.32 -2.58
C ASP A 9 10.62 2.59 -1.33
N GLY A 10 9.30 2.67 -1.51
CA GLY A 10 8.32 2.76 -0.44
C GLY A 10 8.02 1.41 0.23
N PHE A 11 7.12 1.43 1.21
CA PHE A 11 6.72 0.24 1.98
C PHE A 11 6.22 -0.90 1.08
N LEU A 12 5.08 -0.73 0.39
CA LEU A 12 4.51 -1.77 -0.46
C LEU A 12 5.37 -2.02 -1.71
N GLY A 13 5.84 -0.93 -2.33
CA GLY A 13 6.60 -0.99 -3.58
C GLY A 13 7.89 -1.79 -3.44
N SER A 14 8.64 -1.65 -2.36
CA SER A 14 9.92 -2.36 -2.17
C SER A 14 9.74 -3.88 -2.04
N HIS A 15 8.65 -4.35 -1.43
CA HIS A 15 8.31 -5.77 -1.39
C HIS A 15 7.86 -6.30 -2.77
N MET A 16 7.17 -5.45 -3.54
CA MET A 16 6.82 -5.80 -4.93
C MET A 16 8.07 -5.89 -5.81
N VAL A 17 9.04 -4.96 -5.66
CA VAL A 17 10.33 -5.01 -6.37
C VAL A 17 11.06 -6.31 -6.04
N ASP A 18 11.19 -6.67 -4.76
CA ASP A 18 11.81 -7.94 -4.35
C ASP A 18 11.15 -9.13 -5.03
N ARG A 19 9.82 -9.16 -5.02
CA ARG A 19 9.05 -10.24 -5.62
C ARG A 19 9.28 -10.34 -7.13
N LEU A 20 9.20 -9.23 -7.85
CA LEU A 20 9.39 -9.20 -9.30
C LEU A 20 10.81 -9.59 -9.72
N VAL A 21 11.83 -9.16 -8.97
CA VAL A 21 13.22 -9.56 -9.20
C VAL A 21 13.41 -11.05 -8.93
N ALA A 22 12.81 -11.59 -7.86
CA ALA A 22 12.84 -13.03 -7.55
C ALA A 22 12.15 -13.87 -8.65
N ASP A 23 11.11 -13.33 -9.27
CA ASP A 23 10.40 -13.97 -10.39
C ASP A 23 11.13 -13.81 -11.75
N GLY A 24 12.32 -13.19 -11.77
CA GLY A 24 13.17 -13.07 -12.96
C GLY A 24 12.78 -11.95 -13.92
N HIS A 25 12.05 -10.93 -13.47
CA HIS A 25 11.69 -9.77 -14.29
C HIS A 25 12.80 -8.71 -14.31
N ALA A 26 12.88 -7.94 -15.41
CA ALA A 26 13.72 -6.75 -15.49
C ALA A 26 12.97 -5.57 -14.85
N VAL A 27 13.41 -5.13 -13.68
CA VAL A 27 12.69 -4.14 -12.88
C VAL A 27 13.35 -2.77 -12.97
N THR A 28 12.54 -1.75 -13.30
CA THR A 28 12.87 -0.33 -13.16
C THR A 28 12.11 0.22 -11.95
N VAL A 29 12.76 1.02 -11.13
CA VAL A 29 12.16 1.67 -9.96
C VAL A 29 12.19 3.18 -10.15
N LEU A 30 11.02 3.81 -10.10
CA LEU A 30 10.89 5.27 -10.06
C LEU A 30 10.54 5.68 -8.62
N ASP A 31 11.42 6.44 -7.98
CA ASP A 31 11.19 7.01 -6.65
C ASP A 31 12.05 8.25 -6.42
N ARG A 32 11.77 9.02 -5.38
CA ARG A 32 12.48 10.27 -5.06
C ARG A 32 13.82 10.08 -4.36
N PHE A 33 14.37 8.94 -4.27
CA PHE A 33 15.63 8.54 -3.62
C PHE A 33 16.38 9.70 -2.92
N PRO A 34 16.08 10.04 -1.65
CA PRO A 34 16.84 11.06 -0.92
C PRO A 34 18.33 10.71 -0.93
N ASP A 35 19.15 11.71 -1.20
CA ASP A 35 20.61 11.57 -1.30
C ASP A 35 21.07 10.54 -2.36
N ASN A 36 20.26 10.31 -3.40
CA ASN A 36 20.49 9.32 -4.46
C ASN A 36 20.71 7.89 -3.94
N ARG A 37 20.18 7.56 -2.78
CA ARG A 37 20.30 6.23 -2.15
C ARG A 37 18.94 5.60 -1.92
N ALA A 38 18.79 4.36 -2.34
CA ALA A 38 17.63 3.56 -2.02
C ALA A 38 17.65 3.18 -0.53
N ARG A 39 16.49 3.37 0.15
CA ARG A 39 16.34 3.04 1.58
C ARG A 39 16.16 1.55 1.80
N HIS A 40 15.41 0.90 0.90
CA HIS A 40 14.97 -0.49 1.06
C HIS A 40 15.55 -1.43 0.00
N LEU A 41 16.17 -0.93 -1.06
CA LEU A 41 16.59 -1.71 -2.23
C LEU A 41 18.11 -1.90 -2.34
N GLY A 42 18.89 -1.52 -1.33
CA GLY A 42 20.37 -1.64 -1.39
C GLY A 42 20.87 -3.06 -1.65
N HIS A 43 20.15 -4.08 -1.20
CA HIS A 43 20.44 -5.49 -1.48
C HIS A 43 20.20 -5.91 -2.95
N LEU A 44 19.58 -5.05 -3.75
CA LEU A 44 19.31 -5.24 -5.19
C LEU A 44 20.19 -4.36 -6.07
N GLU A 45 21.27 -3.77 -5.52
CA GLU A 45 22.20 -2.96 -6.28
C GLU A 45 22.73 -3.72 -7.50
N GLY A 46 22.71 -3.07 -8.67
CA GLY A 46 23.09 -3.71 -9.94
C GLY A 46 22.04 -4.67 -10.54
N ARG A 47 20.98 -5.01 -9.80
CA ARG A 47 19.91 -5.92 -10.26
C ARG A 47 18.65 -5.19 -10.72
N VAL A 48 18.50 -3.94 -10.35
CA VAL A 48 17.37 -3.06 -10.73
C VAL A 48 17.88 -1.76 -11.32
N ARG A 49 17.13 -1.18 -12.27
CA ARG A 49 17.40 0.17 -12.76
C ARG A 49 16.68 1.17 -11.84
N LEU A 50 17.43 2.12 -11.27
CA LEU A 50 16.84 3.20 -10.48
C LEU A 50 16.69 4.46 -11.36
N VAL A 51 15.52 5.08 -11.30
CA VAL A 51 15.22 6.40 -11.89
C VAL A 51 14.82 7.32 -10.75
N SER A 52 15.67 8.32 -10.47
CA SER A 52 15.44 9.26 -9.37
C SER A 52 14.54 10.41 -9.83
N GLY A 53 13.44 10.63 -9.12
CA GLY A 53 12.55 11.76 -9.33
C GLY A 53 11.10 11.49 -8.98
N ASP A 54 10.26 12.48 -9.26
CA ASP A 54 8.83 12.41 -8.98
C ASP A 54 8.07 11.97 -10.23
N ARG A 55 7.06 11.09 -10.06
CA ARG A 55 6.17 10.71 -11.18
C ARG A 55 5.37 11.89 -11.75
N ALA A 56 5.24 12.98 -10.99
CA ALA A 56 4.63 14.23 -11.46
C ALA A 56 5.52 15.00 -12.44
N ALA A 57 6.84 14.76 -12.43
CA ALA A 57 7.77 15.37 -13.37
C ALA A 57 7.70 14.62 -14.71
N ARG A 58 7.14 15.29 -15.73
CA ARG A 58 6.81 14.68 -17.04
C ARG A 58 8.01 13.99 -17.70
N GLU A 59 9.17 14.65 -17.72
CA GLU A 59 10.38 14.11 -18.33
C GLU A 59 10.87 12.85 -17.62
N THR A 60 10.90 12.89 -16.28
CA THR A 60 11.32 11.75 -15.45
C THR A 60 10.37 10.57 -15.60
N ALA A 61 9.05 10.85 -15.56
CA ALA A 61 8.03 9.82 -15.77
C ALA A 61 8.14 9.18 -17.16
N ALA A 62 8.30 10.00 -18.21
CA ALA A 62 8.46 9.51 -19.59
C ALA A 62 9.72 8.65 -19.76
N GLU A 63 10.85 9.05 -19.15
CA GLU A 63 12.08 8.26 -19.16
C GLU A 63 11.89 6.90 -18.46
N ALA A 64 11.24 6.90 -17.29
CA ALA A 64 10.98 5.68 -16.53
C ALA A 64 10.05 4.71 -17.28
N LEU A 65 9.04 5.24 -17.98
CA LEU A 65 8.03 4.48 -18.75
C LEU A 65 8.57 3.90 -20.05
N LYS A 66 9.68 4.41 -20.59
CA LYS A 66 10.19 4.01 -21.90
C LYS A 66 10.48 2.51 -21.98
N GLY A 67 9.73 1.83 -22.86
CA GLY A 67 9.91 0.42 -23.16
C GLY A 67 9.50 -0.54 -22.04
N GLN A 68 8.65 -0.10 -21.10
CA GLN A 68 8.09 -0.95 -20.06
C GLN A 68 6.85 -1.71 -20.58
N ASP A 69 6.73 -2.97 -20.21
CA ASP A 69 5.55 -3.79 -20.51
C ASP A 69 4.41 -3.51 -19.52
N VAL A 70 4.76 -3.42 -18.22
CA VAL A 70 3.81 -3.28 -17.11
C VAL A 70 4.29 -2.20 -16.17
N VAL A 71 3.35 -1.47 -15.58
CA VAL A 71 3.60 -0.48 -14.53
C VAL A 71 2.84 -0.85 -13.27
N TYR A 72 3.51 -0.87 -12.13
CA TYR A 72 2.89 -0.88 -10.80
C TYR A 72 2.99 0.52 -10.20
N ASP A 73 1.87 1.13 -9.83
CA ASP A 73 1.83 2.45 -9.21
C ASP A 73 1.47 2.36 -7.74
N PHE A 74 2.48 2.53 -6.88
CA PHE A 74 2.36 2.58 -5.42
C PHE A 74 2.47 4.01 -4.86
N VAL A 75 2.63 5.02 -5.72
CA VAL A 75 2.86 6.39 -5.25
C VAL A 75 1.62 6.94 -4.57
N CYS A 76 1.81 7.43 -3.35
CA CYS A 76 0.81 8.17 -2.60
C CYS A 76 1.53 9.16 -1.69
N ALA A 77 1.25 10.45 -1.85
CA ALA A 77 1.91 11.51 -1.10
C ALA A 77 1.25 11.83 0.25
N THR A 78 -0.01 11.41 0.42
CA THR A 78 -0.83 11.72 1.60
C THR A 78 -1.35 10.44 2.27
N ASN A 79 -2.13 10.61 3.31
CA ASN A 79 -2.88 9.56 4.00
C ASN A 79 -4.26 10.08 4.43
N PRO A 80 -5.19 9.22 4.87
CA PRO A 80 -6.55 9.65 5.22
C PRO A 80 -6.63 10.77 6.26
N ALA A 81 -5.67 10.87 7.20
CA ALA A 81 -5.66 11.90 8.24
C ALA A 81 -5.21 13.26 7.67
N VAL A 82 -4.20 13.27 6.79
CA VAL A 82 -3.72 14.49 6.12
C VAL A 82 -4.79 15.00 5.16
N SER A 83 -5.35 14.14 4.32
CA SER A 83 -6.34 14.50 3.31
C SER A 83 -7.65 15.05 3.91
N TRP A 84 -8.00 14.62 5.12
CA TRP A 84 -9.16 15.14 5.83
C TRP A 84 -9.06 16.63 6.12
N ASN A 85 -7.85 17.12 6.37
CA ASN A 85 -7.60 18.51 6.73
C ASN A 85 -7.22 19.40 5.53
N ASP A 86 -6.80 18.81 4.40
CA ASP A 86 -6.34 19.54 3.22
C ASP A 86 -6.77 18.83 1.93
N ILE A 87 -7.97 19.18 1.46
CA ILE A 87 -8.54 18.62 0.23
C ILE A 87 -7.78 19.06 -1.04
N PRO A 88 -7.42 20.36 -1.20
CA PRO A 88 -6.60 20.80 -2.33
C PRO A 88 -5.29 20.02 -2.45
N LEU A 89 -4.57 19.84 -1.36
CA LEU A 89 -3.32 19.07 -1.32
C LEU A 89 -3.52 17.63 -1.84
N GLU A 90 -4.63 16.97 -1.47
CA GLU A 90 -4.96 15.63 -1.93
C GLU A 90 -5.14 15.56 -3.45
N ILE A 91 -5.79 16.57 -4.03
CA ILE A 91 -6.01 16.65 -5.48
C ILE A 91 -4.69 16.95 -6.21
N GLU A 92 -3.94 17.92 -5.74
CA GLU A 92 -2.69 18.39 -6.37
C GLU A 92 -1.57 17.36 -6.30
N GLN A 93 -1.44 16.65 -5.18
CA GLN A 93 -0.33 15.72 -4.98
C GLN A 93 -0.64 14.27 -5.35
N ASN A 94 -1.91 13.88 -5.42
CA ASN A 94 -2.28 12.50 -5.73
C ASN A 94 -3.11 12.37 -7.01
N LEU A 95 -4.24 13.10 -7.16
CA LEU A 95 -5.14 12.90 -8.30
C LEU A 95 -4.52 13.40 -9.61
N LEU A 96 -4.12 14.66 -9.67
CA LEU A 96 -3.60 15.25 -10.89
C LEU A 96 -2.32 14.53 -11.37
N PRO A 97 -1.31 14.27 -10.52
CA PRO A 97 -0.13 13.49 -10.92
C PRO A 97 -0.46 12.06 -11.37
N ALA A 98 -1.45 11.40 -10.76
CA ALA A 98 -1.86 10.06 -11.18
C ALA A 98 -2.44 10.08 -12.59
N ILE A 99 -3.35 11.02 -12.89
CA ILE A 99 -3.97 11.15 -14.23
C ILE A 99 -2.90 11.39 -15.30
N GLN A 100 -1.97 12.31 -15.05
CA GLN A 100 -0.86 12.62 -15.95
C GLN A 100 0.05 11.39 -16.17
N PHE A 101 0.33 10.65 -15.13
CA PHE A 101 1.14 9.43 -15.20
C PHE A 101 0.44 8.32 -15.99
N PHE A 102 -0.87 8.13 -15.82
CA PHE A 102 -1.67 7.15 -16.58
C PHE A 102 -1.73 7.52 -18.05
N GLU A 103 -1.84 8.80 -18.38
CA GLU A 103 -1.80 9.28 -19.75
C GLU A 103 -0.45 8.99 -20.40
N LEU A 104 0.65 9.33 -19.72
CA LEU A 104 2.01 9.04 -20.18
C LEU A 104 2.26 7.54 -20.34
N ALA A 105 1.75 6.70 -19.42
CA ALA A 105 1.86 5.25 -19.55
C ALA A 105 1.16 4.74 -20.81
N ALA A 106 -0.03 5.26 -21.11
CA ALA A 106 -0.76 4.93 -22.33
C ALA A 106 -0.03 5.41 -23.60
N GLU A 107 0.54 6.62 -23.59
CA GLU A 107 1.34 7.19 -24.69
C GLU A 107 2.63 6.39 -24.93
N ALA A 108 3.27 5.89 -23.88
CA ALA A 108 4.48 5.07 -23.92
C ALA A 108 4.24 3.63 -24.42
N GLY A 109 2.98 3.24 -24.65
CA GLY A 109 2.61 1.89 -25.10
C GLY A 109 2.70 0.83 -23.99
N VAL A 110 2.59 1.22 -22.71
CA VAL A 110 2.48 0.28 -21.60
C VAL A 110 1.24 -0.59 -21.79
N ARG A 111 1.41 -1.91 -21.69
CA ARG A 111 0.33 -2.87 -21.90
C ARG A 111 -0.65 -2.94 -20.75
N LYS A 112 -0.15 -2.85 -19.49
CA LYS A 112 -1.00 -2.89 -18.30
C LYS A 112 -0.46 -1.98 -17.20
N LEU A 113 -1.37 -1.25 -16.56
CA LEU A 113 -1.09 -0.47 -15.35
C LEU A 113 -1.79 -1.10 -14.15
N VAL A 114 -1.05 -1.38 -13.09
CA VAL A 114 -1.54 -1.94 -11.83
C VAL A 114 -1.55 -0.83 -10.79
N PHE A 115 -2.74 -0.52 -10.27
CA PHE A 115 -2.95 0.59 -9.33
C PHE A 115 -3.33 0.11 -7.94
N VAL A 116 -2.68 0.66 -6.93
CA VAL A 116 -3.03 0.40 -5.53
C VAL A 116 -4.05 1.41 -5.04
N SER A 117 -5.28 0.92 -4.90
CA SER A 117 -6.40 1.62 -4.27
C SER A 117 -6.54 1.20 -2.80
N SER A 118 -7.57 1.67 -2.12
CA SER A 118 -7.75 1.45 -0.69
C SER A 118 -9.12 0.85 -0.37
N GLY A 119 -9.16 -0.42 -0.04
CA GLY A 119 -10.38 -1.09 0.40
C GLY A 119 -10.92 -0.55 1.73
N GLY A 120 -10.04 -0.01 2.57
CA GLY A 120 -10.44 0.60 3.85
C GLY A 120 -11.16 1.95 3.73
N THR A 121 -11.12 2.59 2.54
CA THR A 121 -11.67 3.96 2.39
C THR A 121 -12.64 4.13 1.23
N VAL A 122 -12.49 3.38 0.12
CA VAL A 122 -13.33 3.57 -1.07
C VAL A 122 -14.78 3.11 -0.88
N TYR A 123 -15.02 2.10 -0.06
CA TYR A 123 -16.36 1.58 0.13
C TYR A 123 -17.24 2.39 1.08
N GLY A 124 -16.63 3.26 1.89
CA GLY A 124 -17.31 3.97 2.97
C GLY A 124 -17.73 3.05 4.11
N PRO A 125 -18.65 3.50 4.98
CA PRO A 125 -19.15 2.68 6.08
C PRO A 125 -19.81 1.40 5.58
N ALA A 126 -19.48 0.26 6.20
CA ALA A 126 -20.02 -1.05 5.87
C ALA A 126 -20.23 -1.90 7.12
N GLU A 127 -21.16 -2.83 7.04
CA GLU A 127 -21.37 -3.88 8.02
C GLU A 127 -20.84 -5.19 7.43
N GLY A 128 -19.84 -5.81 8.09
CA GLY A 128 -19.22 -7.05 7.62
C GLY A 128 -18.23 -6.89 6.46
N ALA A 129 -17.85 -8.02 5.86
CA ALA A 129 -16.92 -8.06 4.74
C ALA A 129 -17.61 -7.61 3.44
N VAL A 130 -16.94 -6.74 2.68
CA VAL A 130 -17.45 -6.21 1.40
C VAL A 130 -16.72 -6.84 0.23
N ASP A 131 -17.47 -7.19 -0.82
CA ASP A 131 -16.93 -7.64 -2.11
C ASP A 131 -16.93 -6.49 -3.15
N GLU A 132 -16.42 -6.77 -4.35
CA GLU A 132 -16.26 -5.79 -5.43
C GLU A 132 -17.60 -5.37 -6.07
N THR A 133 -18.71 -6.06 -5.80
CA THR A 133 -20.06 -5.70 -6.31
C THR A 133 -20.67 -4.54 -5.54
N ARG A 134 -20.19 -4.28 -4.31
CA ARG A 134 -20.62 -3.13 -3.53
C ARG A 134 -20.23 -1.83 -4.21
N VAL A 135 -21.20 -0.95 -4.39
CA VAL A 135 -20.99 0.39 -4.94
C VAL A 135 -20.11 1.20 -3.96
N PRO A 136 -18.94 1.70 -4.41
CA PRO A 136 -18.07 2.54 -3.58
C PRO A 136 -18.76 3.85 -3.18
N GLN A 137 -18.67 4.20 -1.89
CA GLN A 137 -19.23 5.42 -1.30
C GLN A 137 -18.23 6.05 -0.31
N PRO A 138 -17.06 6.51 -0.80
CA PRO A 138 -16.04 7.06 0.08
C PRO A 138 -16.53 8.33 0.77
N VAL A 139 -16.20 8.47 2.06
CA VAL A 139 -16.59 9.61 2.90
C VAL A 139 -15.42 10.54 3.22
N ASN A 140 -14.19 10.17 2.86
CA ASN A 140 -13.03 11.02 3.05
C ASN A 140 -12.34 11.36 1.72
N PRO A 141 -11.62 12.49 1.63
CA PRO A 141 -11.00 12.95 0.38
C PRO A 141 -10.00 11.93 -0.21
N TYR A 142 -9.23 11.26 0.63
CA TYR A 142 -8.31 10.19 0.19
C TYR A 142 -9.04 9.07 -0.57
N GLY A 143 -10.13 8.55 0.00
CA GLY A 143 -10.95 7.52 -0.65
C GLY A 143 -11.61 8.00 -1.93
N ILE A 144 -12.07 9.27 -1.96
CA ILE A 144 -12.65 9.90 -3.15
C ILE A 144 -11.62 9.98 -4.28
N VAL A 145 -10.40 10.42 -3.98
CA VAL A 145 -9.31 10.51 -4.96
C VAL A 145 -8.88 9.13 -5.44
N LYS A 146 -8.77 8.14 -4.55
CA LYS A 146 -8.49 6.74 -4.96
C LYS A 146 -9.56 6.22 -5.93
N LEU A 147 -10.83 6.43 -5.64
CA LEU A 147 -11.93 6.02 -6.52
C LEU A 147 -11.91 6.81 -7.85
N ALA A 148 -11.61 8.10 -7.83
CA ALA A 148 -11.45 8.89 -9.05
C ALA A 148 -10.33 8.32 -9.94
N CYS A 149 -9.18 7.94 -9.39
CA CYS A 149 -8.10 7.27 -10.12
C CYS A 149 -8.58 5.95 -10.78
N GLU A 150 -9.39 5.14 -10.08
CA GLU A 150 -9.99 3.93 -10.65
C GLU A 150 -10.86 4.24 -11.88
N HIS A 151 -11.65 5.32 -11.83
CA HIS A 151 -12.47 5.78 -12.95
C HIS A 151 -11.63 6.32 -14.11
N PHE A 152 -10.52 7.04 -13.84
CA PHE A 152 -9.62 7.49 -14.89
C PHE A 152 -8.91 6.32 -15.58
N LEU A 153 -8.58 5.24 -14.89
CA LEU A 153 -8.06 4.03 -15.54
C LEU A 153 -9.07 3.41 -16.52
N ARG A 154 -10.35 3.36 -16.14
CA ARG A 154 -11.43 2.95 -17.08
C ARG A 154 -11.50 3.88 -18.29
N HIS A 155 -11.35 5.19 -18.11
CA HIS A 155 -11.29 6.15 -19.19
C HIS A 155 -10.11 5.86 -20.14
N PHE A 156 -8.89 5.66 -19.61
CA PHE A 156 -7.70 5.38 -20.43
C PHE A 156 -7.79 4.01 -21.11
N ARG A 157 -8.44 3.04 -20.49
CA ARG A 157 -8.76 1.77 -21.17
C ARG A 157 -9.65 2.00 -22.39
N ALA A 158 -10.71 2.76 -22.26
CA ALA A 158 -11.64 3.06 -23.36
C ALA A 158 -10.99 3.94 -24.46
N LYS A 159 -10.21 4.95 -24.06
CA LYS A 159 -9.63 5.97 -24.96
C LYS A 159 -8.36 5.48 -25.65
N ARG A 160 -7.51 4.70 -25.00
CA ARG A 160 -6.15 4.36 -25.44
C ARG A 160 -5.84 2.85 -25.41
N GLY A 161 -6.75 2.03 -24.94
CA GLY A 161 -6.53 0.59 -24.82
C GLY A 161 -5.62 0.16 -23.66
N LEU A 162 -5.22 1.07 -22.75
CA LEU A 162 -4.39 0.75 -21.60
C LEU A 162 -5.13 -0.23 -20.68
N ALA A 163 -4.68 -1.49 -20.60
CA ALA A 163 -5.24 -2.43 -19.66
C ALA A 163 -4.86 -2.03 -18.21
N TYR A 164 -5.70 -2.41 -17.25
CA TYR A 164 -5.41 -2.08 -15.86
C TYR A 164 -5.91 -3.16 -14.90
N ASP A 165 -5.24 -3.26 -13.75
CA ASP A 165 -5.83 -3.89 -12.57
C ASP A 165 -5.77 -2.92 -11.40
N VAL A 166 -6.87 -2.90 -10.63
CA VAL A 166 -6.97 -2.14 -9.39
C VAL A 166 -6.99 -3.11 -8.23
N TYR A 167 -6.11 -2.89 -7.24
CA TYR A 167 -6.16 -3.61 -5.98
C TYR A 167 -6.63 -2.69 -4.86
N ARG A 168 -7.83 -2.95 -4.34
CA ARG A 168 -8.36 -2.30 -3.13
C ARG A 168 -7.80 -3.04 -1.93
N VAL A 169 -6.67 -2.54 -1.43
CA VAL A 169 -5.91 -3.19 -0.35
C VAL A 169 -6.52 -2.84 1.00
N ALA A 170 -6.61 -3.83 1.89
CA ALA A 170 -7.01 -3.67 3.29
C ALA A 170 -5.89 -2.98 4.11
N ASN A 171 -5.82 -3.18 5.43
CA ASN A 171 -4.79 -2.54 6.25
C ASN A 171 -3.47 -3.30 6.14
N ALA A 172 -2.61 -2.84 5.24
CA ALA A 172 -1.30 -3.43 5.05
C ALA A 172 -0.40 -3.21 6.27
N TYR A 173 0.35 -4.24 6.66
CA TYR A 173 1.38 -4.19 7.68
C TYR A 173 2.58 -5.06 7.30
N GLY A 174 3.73 -4.79 7.90
CA GLY A 174 4.93 -5.59 7.66
C GLY A 174 6.24 -4.80 7.80
N PRO A 175 7.38 -5.47 7.58
CA PRO A 175 8.69 -4.84 7.53
C PRO A 175 8.75 -3.67 6.55
N ARG A 176 9.65 -2.72 6.77
CA ARG A 176 9.86 -1.50 5.96
C ARG A 176 8.71 -0.49 6.00
N GLN A 177 7.62 -0.74 6.75
CA GLN A 177 6.63 0.31 6.96
C GLN A 177 7.28 1.50 7.66
N SER A 178 6.92 2.73 7.24
CA SER A 178 7.57 3.94 7.75
C SER A 178 7.34 4.10 9.26
N VAL A 179 8.43 4.32 9.99
CA VAL A 179 8.39 4.62 11.44
C VAL A 179 7.96 6.07 11.71
N THR A 180 8.14 6.97 10.74
CA THR A 180 7.78 8.39 10.88
C THR A 180 6.38 8.71 10.36
N SER A 181 5.76 7.77 9.62
CA SER A 181 4.41 7.95 9.11
C SER A 181 3.38 7.81 10.24
N ALA A 182 2.43 8.73 10.29
CA ALA A 182 1.25 8.61 11.14
C ALA A 182 0.20 7.63 10.57
N GLN A 183 0.56 6.82 9.58
CA GLN A 183 -0.34 5.91 8.89
C GLN A 183 -0.13 4.46 9.33
N GLY A 184 -1.26 3.80 9.61
CA GLY A 184 -1.29 2.39 10.02
C GLY A 184 -1.05 2.21 11.51
N VAL A 185 -2.06 1.72 12.22
CA VAL A 185 -2.02 1.55 13.68
C VAL A 185 -0.83 0.68 14.12
N VAL A 186 -0.49 -0.35 13.35
CA VAL A 186 0.64 -1.26 13.66
C VAL A 186 1.95 -0.47 13.72
N ALA A 187 2.27 0.31 12.68
CA ALA A 187 3.50 1.09 12.63
C ALA A 187 3.53 2.18 13.72
N VAL A 188 2.41 2.88 13.91
CA VAL A 188 2.29 3.93 14.94
C VAL A 188 2.52 3.35 16.33
N TRP A 189 1.89 2.23 16.68
CA TRP A 189 2.05 1.62 17.98
C TRP A 189 3.47 1.06 18.20
N MET A 190 4.06 0.41 17.17
CA MET A 190 5.44 -0.08 17.28
C MET A 190 6.42 1.07 17.54
N ARG A 191 6.28 2.19 16.83
CA ARG A 191 7.08 3.39 17.07
C ARG A 191 6.88 3.92 18.48
N GLN A 192 5.62 4.13 18.90
CA GLN A 192 5.33 4.65 20.26
C GLN A 192 5.93 3.77 21.37
N ILE A 193 5.90 2.44 21.20
CA ILE A 193 6.53 1.52 22.16
C ILE A 193 8.04 1.71 22.18
N LEU A 194 8.68 1.81 21.02
CA LEU A 194 10.14 2.01 20.93
C LEU A 194 10.58 3.35 21.51
N ASP A 195 9.77 4.39 21.31
CA ASP A 195 10.02 5.74 21.85
C ASP A 195 9.64 5.86 23.34
N GLY A 196 9.09 4.81 23.98
CA GLY A 196 8.62 4.84 25.36
C GLY A 196 7.34 5.67 25.58
N GLU A 197 6.63 5.99 24.52
CA GLU A 197 5.38 6.77 24.56
C GLU A 197 4.19 5.92 25.01
N ILE A 198 3.12 6.60 25.44
CA ILE A 198 1.83 5.95 25.74
C ILE A 198 1.07 5.71 24.44
N LEU A 199 0.67 4.47 24.18
CA LEU A 199 -0.11 4.12 22.98
C LEU A 199 -1.46 4.84 22.95
N GLN A 200 -1.76 5.48 21.85
CA GLN A 200 -3.05 6.11 21.61
C GLN A 200 -4.00 5.11 20.94
N VAL A 201 -4.85 4.45 21.71
CA VAL A 201 -5.81 3.45 21.21
C VAL A 201 -7.12 4.15 20.85
N ARG A 202 -7.36 4.34 19.55
CA ARG A 202 -8.57 5.01 19.04
C ARG A 202 -9.66 4.00 18.73
N GLY A 203 -10.82 4.20 19.31
CA GLY A 203 -11.98 3.32 19.15
C GLY A 203 -12.19 2.37 20.33
N ASP A 204 -13.10 1.44 20.12
CA ASP A 204 -13.57 0.45 21.09
C ASP A 204 -13.49 -0.97 20.50
N GLU A 205 -14.05 -1.95 21.21
CA GLU A 205 -14.10 -3.36 20.80
C GLU A 205 -14.86 -3.59 19.49
N LYS A 206 -15.70 -2.64 19.06
CA LYS A 206 -16.43 -2.70 17.77
C LYS A 206 -15.58 -2.21 16.60
N THR A 207 -14.45 -1.55 16.89
CA THR A 207 -13.56 -1.05 15.85
C THR A 207 -12.72 -2.21 15.30
N VAL A 208 -13.09 -2.67 14.10
CA VAL A 208 -12.53 -3.88 13.47
C VAL A 208 -11.83 -3.52 12.16
N ARG A 209 -10.64 -4.08 11.96
CA ARG A 209 -9.86 -3.93 10.72
C ARG A 209 -9.38 -5.28 10.20
N ASP A 210 -9.25 -5.37 8.88
CA ASP A 210 -8.63 -6.49 8.17
C ASP A 210 -7.15 -6.15 7.96
N TYR A 211 -6.25 -6.92 8.59
CA TYR A 211 -4.81 -6.73 8.48
C TYR A 211 -4.22 -7.74 7.50
N VAL A 212 -3.52 -7.25 6.48
CA VAL A 212 -2.90 -8.07 5.45
C VAL A 212 -1.38 -7.86 5.42
N PHE A 213 -0.64 -8.96 5.46
CA PHE A 213 0.83 -8.93 5.44
C PHE A 213 1.35 -8.47 4.08
N VAL A 214 2.34 -7.58 4.07
CA VAL A 214 2.89 -6.99 2.85
C VAL A 214 3.46 -8.03 1.88
N GLY A 215 4.04 -9.12 2.37
CA GLY A 215 4.53 -10.22 1.54
C GLY A 215 3.40 -10.94 0.78
N ASP A 216 2.23 -11.11 1.40
CA ASP A 216 1.05 -11.69 0.75
C ASP A 216 0.48 -10.72 -0.31
N ILE A 217 0.50 -9.42 -0.03
CA ILE A 217 0.10 -8.39 -1.01
C ILE A 217 0.98 -8.52 -2.27
N ALA A 218 2.29 -8.46 -2.12
CA ALA A 218 3.22 -8.57 -3.24
C ALA A 218 3.03 -9.87 -4.03
N ARG A 219 2.81 -10.99 -3.34
CA ARG A 219 2.57 -12.29 -3.95
C ARG A 219 1.27 -12.32 -4.76
N LEU A 220 0.18 -11.80 -4.22
CA LEU A 220 -1.13 -11.82 -4.88
C LEU A 220 -1.19 -10.82 -6.05
N MET A 221 -0.51 -9.69 -5.97
CA MET A 221 -0.47 -8.70 -7.04
C MET A 221 0.29 -9.15 -8.29
N THR A 222 1.09 -10.24 -8.23
CA THR A 222 1.66 -10.86 -9.44
C THR A 222 0.58 -11.46 -10.37
N HIS A 223 -0.67 -11.57 -9.90
CA HIS A 223 -1.82 -11.98 -10.72
C HIS A 223 -1.93 -11.14 -12.01
N SER A 224 -1.69 -9.85 -11.92
CA SER A 224 -1.75 -8.92 -13.06
C SER A 224 -0.82 -9.27 -14.21
N LEU A 225 0.20 -10.08 -13.98
CA LEU A 225 1.15 -10.51 -15.01
C LEU A 225 0.67 -11.71 -15.84
N ARG A 226 -0.42 -12.37 -15.43
CA ARG A 226 -0.96 -13.57 -16.11
C ARG A 226 -1.66 -13.24 -17.41
N ASP A 227 -2.35 -12.10 -17.45
CA ASP A 227 -3.02 -11.61 -18.65
C ASP A 227 -2.87 -10.08 -18.74
N LEU A 228 -2.07 -9.61 -19.69
CA LEU A 228 -1.80 -8.18 -19.86
C LEU A 228 -2.88 -7.47 -20.71
N SER A 229 -3.90 -8.19 -21.16
CA SER A 229 -5.00 -7.63 -21.98
C SER A 229 -6.28 -7.37 -21.18
N SER A 230 -6.47 -8.07 -20.06
CA SER A 230 -7.64 -7.91 -19.17
C SER A 230 -7.56 -6.64 -18.34
N SER A 231 -8.70 -6.21 -17.81
CA SER A 231 -8.81 -5.13 -16.86
C SER A 231 -9.82 -5.48 -15.79
N ASP A 232 -9.44 -5.39 -14.54
CA ASP A 232 -10.34 -5.74 -13.43
C ASP A 232 -10.03 -4.96 -12.14
N THR A 233 -10.92 -5.09 -11.15
CA THR A 233 -10.77 -4.57 -9.81
C THR A 233 -10.87 -5.73 -8.82
N TYR A 234 -9.93 -5.82 -7.90
CA TYR A 234 -9.84 -6.87 -6.89
C TYR A 234 -9.74 -6.30 -5.49
N ASN A 235 -10.50 -6.86 -4.58
CA ASN A 235 -10.22 -6.70 -3.15
C ASN A 235 -8.99 -7.53 -2.76
N LEU A 236 -8.16 -6.97 -1.90
CA LEU A 236 -6.98 -7.64 -1.36
C LEU A 236 -6.92 -7.45 0.16
N GLY A 237 -7.52 -8.35 0.87
CA GLY A 237 -7.57 -8.48 2.31
C GLY A 237 -7.69 -9.94 2.72
N THR A 238 -7.59 -10.22 3.99
CA THR A 238 -7.68 -11.59 4.53
C THR A 238 -9.12 -12.06 4.70
N GLY A 239 -10.09 -11.14 4.71
CA GLY A 239 -11.47 -11.41 5.08
C GLY A 239 -11.68 -11.59 6.59
N ARG A 240 -10.62 -11.48 7.39
CA ARG A 240 -10.66 -11.66 8.84
C ARG A 240 -10.57 -10.31 9.53
N GLY A 241 -11.62 -9.99 10.28
CA GLY A 241 -11.63 -8.81 11.11
C GLY A 241 -10.88 -9.03 12.41
N THR A 242 -9.98 -8.12 12.77
CA THR A 242 -9.31 -8.07 14.07
C THR A 242 -9.79 -6.82 14.78
N SER A 243 -10.35 -6.96 15.98
CA SER A 243 -10.74 -5.80 16.79
C SER A 243 -9.51 -5.06 17.34
N ILE A 244 -9.70 -3.80 17.72
CA ILE A 244 -8.60 -3.03 18.32
C ILE A 244 -8.14 -3.64 19.66
N VAL A 245 -9.04 -4.36 20.36
CA VAL A 245 -8.73 -5.08 21.60
C VAL A 245 -7.90 -6.33 21.28
N ASP A 246 -8.31 -7.13 20.30
CA ASP A 246 -7.53 -8.31 19.87
C ASP A 246 -6.14 -7.89 19.38
N LEU A 247 -6.04 -6.75 18.69
CA LEU A 247 -4.75 -6.22 18.25
C LEU A 247 -3.85 -5.85 19.44
N LEU A 248 -4.40 -5.24 20.49
CA LEU A 248 -3.64 -4.98 21.73
C LEU A 248 -3.13 -6.27 22.37
N ASP A 249 -3.93 -7.32 22.37
CA ASP A 249 -3.53 -8.62 22.92
C ASP A 249 -2.45 -9.29 22.08
N ILE A 250 -2.51 -9.14 20.74
CA ILE A 250 -1.42 -9.54 19.85
C ILE A 250 -0.14 -8.78 20.21
N PHE A 251 -0.21 -7.46 20.37
CA PHE A 251 0.96 -6.66 20.74
C PHE A 251 1.56 -7.12 22.08
N ARG A 252 0.75 -7.42 23.11
CA ARG A 252 1.23 -7.98 24.37
C ARG A 252 1.99 -9.29 24.22
N ARG A 253 1.59 -10.15 23.24
CA ARG A 253 2.25 -11.42 22.99
C ARG A 253 3.52 -11.32 22.14
N VAL A 254 3.61 -10.32 21.26
CA VAL A 254 4.70 -10.23 20.27
C VAL A 254 5.77 -9.20 20.62
N VAL A 255 5.40 -8.17 21.36
CA VAL A 255 6.29 -7.10 21.80
C VAL A 255 6.87 -7.48 23.16
N GLU A 256 8.18 -7.67 23.20
CA GLU A 256 8.90 -8.13 24.41
C GLU A 256 9.19 -7.02 25.43
N VAL A 257 8.58 -5.84 25.25
CA VAL A 257 8.74 -4.66 26.14
C VAL A 257 7.38 -4.28 26.71
N PRO A 258 7.30 -4.00 28.02
CA PRO A 258 6.05 -3.50 28.60
C PRO A 258 5.69 -2.13 28.03
N PHE A 259 4.41 -1.92 27.76
CA PHE A 259 3.89 -0.64 27.27
C PHE A 259 2.61 -0.24 28.01
N ARG A 260 2.32 1.05 28.02
CA ARG A 260 1.09 1.64 28.55
C ARG A 260 0.23 2.14 27.40
N PHE A 261 -1.08 2.18 27.58
CA PHE A 261 -1.99 2.75 26.58
C PHE A 261 -3.06 3.60 27.25
N GLU A 262 -3.60 4.55 26.49
CA GLU A 262 -4.81 5.29 26.82
C GLU A 262 -5.83 5.16 25.67
N ARG A 263 -7.11 5.14 26.00
CA ARG A 263 -8.18 5.10 25.02
C ARG A 263 -8.56 6.51 24.57
N LYS A 264 -8.73 6.67 23.25
CA LYS A 264 -9.22 7.89 22.63
C LYS A 264 -10.49 7.59 21.82
N PRO A 265 -11.41 8.55 21.71
CA PRO A 265 -12.54 8.41 20.80
C PRO A 265 -12.09 8.09 19.38
N ARG A 266 -12.91 7.30 18.66
CA ARG A 266 -12.74 7.06 17.23
C ARG A 266 -12.93 8.37 16.48
N GLN A 267 -12.18 8.57 15.39
CA GLN A 267 -12.41 9.73 14.52
C GLN A 267 -13.71 9.53 13.74
N PRO A 268 -14.50 10.58 13.51
CA PRO A 268 -15.76 10.48 12.77
C PRO A 268 -15.60 9.93 11.35
N SER A 269 -14.44 10.17 10.73
CA SER A 269 -14.08 9.67 9.39
C SER A 269 -13.75 8.19 9.33
N ASP A 270 -13.51 7.53 10.50
CA ASP A 270 -13.11 6.13 10.53
C ASP A 270 -14.32 5.21 10.47
N ALA A 271 -14.30 4.23 9.59
CA ALA A 271 -15.28 3.15 9.58
C ALA A 271 -15.26 2.39 10.91
N VAL A 272 -16.41 1.89 11.39
CA VAL A 272 -16.47 1.00 12.56
C VAL A 272 -15.85 -0.35 12.18
N VAL A 273 -16.36 -0.96 11.11
CA VAL A 273 -15.84 -2.23 10.57
C VAL A 273 -15.30 -1.99 9.16
N SER A 274 -14.14 -2.55 8.87
CA SER A 274 -13.54 -2.54 7.54
C SER A 274 -12.84 -3.88 7.28
N THR A 275 -13.54 -4.77 6.59
CA THR A 275 -13.05 -6.09 6.13
C THR A 275 -13.39 -6.28 4.66
N LEU A 276 -12.57 -7.01 3.94
CA LEU A 276 -12.72 -7.23 2.50
C LEU A 276 -12.96 -8.69 2.18
N ASP A 277 -13.91 -8.97 1.32
CA ASP A 277 -14.04 -10.27 0.70
C ASP A 277 -13.15 -10.33 -0.55
N SER A 278 -12.11 -11.14 -0.49
CA SER A 278 -11.12 -11.30 -1.57
C SER A 278 -11.33 -12.59 -2.38
N ARG A 279 -12.48 -13.26 -2.27
CA ARG A 279 -12.75 -14.53 -2.98
C ARG A 279 -12.55 -14.42 -4.47
N LYS A 280 -12.90 -13.28 -5.08
CA LYS A 280 -12.70 -13.02 -6.51
C LYS A 280 -11.22 -13.16 -6.92
N LEU A 281 -10.29 -12.61 -6.16
CA LEU A 281 -8.85 -12.75 -6.42
C LEU A 281 -8.37 -14.17 -6.07
N LEU A 282 -8.81 -14.71 -4.94
CA LEU A 282 -8.34 -15.99 -4.40
C LEU A 282 -8.77 -17.22 -5.23
N GLN A 283 -9.84 -17.12 -6.04
CA GLN A 283 -10.20 -18.20 -6.97
C GLN A 283 -9.08 -18.52 -7.98
N HIS A 284 -8.17 -17.55 -8.25
CA HIS A 284 -7.01 -17.72 -9.11
C HIS A 284 -5.79 -18.33 -8.37
N TYR A 285 -5.90 -18.52 -7.06
CA TYR A 285 -4.85 -19.06 -6.19
C TYR A 285 -5.37 -20.18 -5.30
N PRO A 286 -5.76 -21.34 -5.89
CA PRO A 286 -6.27 -22.47 -5.11
C PRO A 286 -5.29 -22.87 -4.01
N GLY A 287 -5.80 -22.97 -2.78
CA GLY A 287 -4.99 -23.33 -1.62
C GLY A 287 -4.10 -22.22 -1.04
N PHE A 288 -4.22 -20.99 -1.52
CA PHE A 288 -3.52 -19.86 -0.90
C PHE A 288 -3.96 -19.69 0.55
N ARG A 289 -2.97 -19.53 1.42
CA ARG A 289 -3.20 -19.19 2.83
C ARG A 289 -2.46 -17.92 3.14
N PHE A 290 -3.18 -16.97 3.71
CA PHE A 290 -2.57 -15.78 4.27
C PHE A 290 -1.66 -16.16 5.44
N ALA A 291 -0.58 -15.42 5.57
CA ALA A 291 0.36 -15.58 6.66
C ALA A 291 -0.33 -15.40 8.03
N ASP A 292 0.19 -16.07 9.04
CA ASP A 292 -0.29 -15.94 10.41
C ASP A 292 -0.02 -14.54 10.96
N LEU A 293 -1.03 -13.91 11.56
CA LEU A 293 -0.97 -12.53 12.01
C LEU A 293 0.05 -12.35 13.15
N ASP A 294 0.06 -13.25 14.14
CA ASP A 294 0.97 -13.16 15.30
C ASP A 294 2.43 -13.39 14.85
N GLU A 295 2.66 -14.36 13.95
CA GLU A 295 3.99 -14.64 13.39
C GLU A 295 4.54 -13.42 12.65
N LYS A 296 3.75 -12.86 11.73
CA LYS A 296 4.18 -11.73 10.90
C LYS A 296 4.21 -10.41 11.66
N MET A 297 3.43 -10.28 12.70
CA MET A 297 3.53 -9.15 13.62
C MET A 297 4.86 -9.18 14.38
N ARG A 298 5.33 -10.38 14.79
CA ARG A 298 6.64 -10.55 15.43
C ARG A 298 7.78 -10.23 14.46
N GLU A 299 7.72 -10.70 13.22
CA GLU A 299 8.67 -10.33 12.16
C GLU A 299 8.73 -8.82 11.95
N THR A 300 7.57 -8.18 11.89
CA THR A 300 7.45 -6.72 11.74
C THR A 300 8.08 -5.99 12.92
N TRP A 301 7.83 -6.44 14.16
CA TRP A 301 8.42 -5.87 15.36
C TRP A 301 9.94 -5.96 15.36
N GLN A 302 10.50 -7.10 14.94
CA GLN A 302 11.96 -7.28 14.85
C GLN A 302 12.59 -6.30 13.85
N ASP A 303 11.96 -6.07 12.69
CA ASP A 303 12.40 -5.09 11.71
C ASP A 303 12.36 -3.65 12.28
N PHE A 304 11.27 -3.28 12.96
CA PHE A 304 11.13 -1.96 13.59
C PHE A 304 12.22 -1.73 14.64
N ARG A 305 12.47 -2.68 15.54
CA ARG A 305 13.56 -2.61 16.53
C ARG A 305 14.93 -2.45 15.88
N ALA A 306 15.20 -3.20 14.84
CA ALA A 306 16.49 -3.15 14.15
C ALA A 306 16.73 -1.78 13.48
N ARG A 307 15.67 -1.20 12.89
CA ARG A 307 15.76 0.13 12.25
C ARG A 307 15.83 1.27 13.26
N HIS A 308 15.10 1.18 14.37
CA HIS A 308 15.14 2.16 15.45
C HIS A 308 16.54 2.26 16.06
N ARG A 309 17.19 1.13 16.41
CA ARG A 309 18.57 1.10 16.92
C ARG A 309 19.58 1.72 15.98
N ARG A 310 19.42 1.49 14.65
CA ARG A 310 20.32 2.11 13.65
C ARG A 310 20.17 3.62 13.53
N ALA A 311 19.00 4.16 13.87
CA ALA A 311 18.74 5.59 13.87
C ALA A 311 19.34 6.27 15.13
N GLU A 312 19.42 5.55 16.25
CA GLU A 312 20.02 6.03 17.51
C GLU A 312 21.57 5.95 17.50
N ASP A 313 22.15 4.98 16.77
CA ASP A 313 23.60 4.82 16.57
C ASP A 313 23.96 5.14 15.09
N PRO A 314 23.98 6.40 14.67
CA PRO A 314 24.50 6.73 13.36
C PRO A 314 26.01 6.41 13.35
N LYS A 315 26.41 5.37 12.60
CA LYS A 315 27.82 5.11 12.38
C LYS A 315 28.50 6.36 11.86
N PRO A 316 29.71 6.68 12.39
CA PRO A 316 30.50 7.84 11.96
C PRO A 316 30.83 7.83 10.47
#